data_10afa48b1d851a6ca1b3f31760c5c5e3
#
_entry.id   10afa48b1d851a6ca1b3f31760c5c5e3
#
_cell.length_a   1.000
_cell.length_b   1.000
_cell.length_c   1.000
_cell.angle_alpha   90.00
_cell.angle_beta   90.00
_cell.angle_gamma   90.00
#
_symmetry.space_group_name_H-M   'P 1'
#
loop_
_entity.id
_entity.type
_entity.pdbx_description
1 polymer ?
#
loop_
_entity_poly.entity_id
_entity_poly.type
_entity_poly.pdbx_seq_one_letter_code
_entity_poly.pdbx_strand_id
1 'polypeptide(L)'
;VPLTIVLIWYGGLAFAAVLSIIAGFATRELFTLAEARGTRPLSPLGIPLAMAFPVLAAVYPTLDRVAPIALVVVVVLVLLSLSGVIWVRGADGGPLGAAGATVLGAVYTGGTLAFALLLRHLPDAAPLAEVPRSHGAFLVAFPLAVTWVGDSCAYFAGKRWGRRKLAAEVSPNKTVEGGVAGLVGAGATGAIVAILGMASVPHYGAGPGTAAFLGVLVGAGAQVGDLAESVLKREAGVKDSGTLFPGHGGALDRFDALFFSIPLAYGLILLAASVP
;
A
#
# COMPACT_ATOMS: atom_id res chain seq x y z
N VAL A 1 -13.78 3.43 10.34
CA VAL A 1 -14.18 2.06 9.93
C VAL A 1 -15.48 2.06 9.10
N PRO A 2 -16.64 2.62 9.52
CA PRO A 2 -17.86 2.52 8.70
C PRO A 2 -17.73 3.13 7.29
N LEU A 3 -17.15 4.31 7.20
CA LEU A 3 -16.92 4.97 5.90
C LEU A 3 -16.04 4.14 4.96
N THR A 4 -14.99 3.52 5.49
CA THR A 4 -14.09 2.66 4.70
C THR A 4 -14.85 1.45 4.12
N ILE A 5 -15.71 0.82 4.92
CA ILE A 5 -16.55 -0.31 4.48
C ILE A 5 -17.48 0.13 3.35
N VAL A 6 -18.15 1.27 3.50
CA VAL A 6 -19.05 1.83 2.48
C VAL A 6 -18.29 2.11 1.18
N LEU A 7 -17.11 2.74 1.25
CA LEU A 7 -16.28 3.05 0.10
C LEU A 7 -15.78 1.79 -0.62
N ILE A 8 -15.36 0.78 0.12
CA ILE A 8 -14.94 -0.51 -0.45
C ILE A 8 -16.14 -1.22 -1.12
N TRP A 9 -17.32 -1.15 -0.49
CA TRP A 9 -18.53 -1.78 -1.03
C TRP A 9 -18.95 -1.17 -2.37
N TYR A 10 -18.96 0.16 -2.47
CA TYR A 10 -19.33 0.85 -3.72
C TYR A 10 -18.21 0.86 -4.77
N GLY A 11 -16.95 0.96 -4.35
CA GLY A 11 -15.80 1.04 -5.26
C GLY A 11 -15.81 2.29 -6.15
N GLY A 12 -15.32 2.16 -7.37
CA GLY A 12 -15.38 3.18 -8.42
C GLY A 12 -14.72 4.52 -8.05
N LEU A 13 -15.22 5.61 -8.64
CA LEU A 13 -14.62 6.95 -8.49
C LEU A 13 -14.67 7.50 -7.06
N ALA A 14 -15.68 7.14 -6.25
CA ALA A 14 -15.75 7.58 -4.86
C ALA A 14 -14.59 6.98 -4.02
N PHE A 15 -14.32 5.69 -4.20
CA PHE A 15 -13.19 5.04 -3.56
C PHE A 15 -11.86 5.58 -4.08
N ALA A 16 -11.75 5.80 -5.40
CA ALA A 16 -10.58 6.41 -6.04
C ALA A 16 -10.29 7.82 -5.48
N ALA A 17 -11.31 8.66 -5.31
CA ALA A 17 -11.14 10.01 -4.78
C ALA A 17 -10.53 10.01 -3.38
N VAL A 18 -11.00 9.12 -2.50
CA VAL A 18 -10.44 9.00 -1.14
C VAL A 18 -9.01 8.48 -1.18
N LEU A 19 -8.71 7.45 -1.97
CA LEU A 19 -7.35 6.93 -2.11
C LEU A 19 -6.41 7.97 -2.73
N SER A 20 -6.89 8.79 -3.68
CA SER A 20 -6.12 9.89 -4.26
C SER A 20 -5.76 10.95 -3.22
N ILE A 21 -6.71 11.32 -2.37
CA ILE A 21 -6.46 12.27 -1.28
C ILE A 21 -5.41 11.71 -0.31
N ILE A 22 -5.54 10.43 0.07
CA ILE A 22 -4.57 9.75 0.94
C ILE A 22 -3.19 9.72 0.27
N ALA A 23 -3.12 9.35 -1.02
CA ALA A 23 -1.88 9.35 -1.80
C ALA A 23 -1.22 10.73 -1.82
N GLY A 24 -2.01 11.79 -2.02
CA GLY A 24 -1.51 13.17 -2.02
C GLY A 24 -0.88 13.57 -0.68
N PHE A 25 -1.56 13.29 0.44
CA PHE A 25 -1.02 13.56 1.77
C PHE A 25 0.22 12.72 2.07
N ALA A 26 0.18 11.40 1.81
CA ALA A 26 1.31 10.51 2.03
C ALA A 26 2.54 10.91 1.19
N THR A 27 2.34 11.31 -0.08
CA THR A 27 3.41 11.84 -0.94
C THR A 27 4.01 13.11 -0.36
N ARG A 28 3.17 14.04 0.08
CA ARG A 28 3.63 15.30 0.71
C ARG A 28 4.46 15.03 1.96
N GLU A 29 4.01 14.12 2.82
CA GLU A 29 4.74 13.74 4.02
C GLU A 29 6.08 13.08 3.69
N LEU A 30 6.11 12.16 2.72
CA LEU A 30 7.36 11.57 2.23
C LEU A 30 8.33 12.62 1.68
N PHE A 31 7.83 13.63 0.97
CA PHE A 31 8.65 14.74 0.48
C PHE A 31 9.19 15.60 1.63
N THR A 32 8.40 15.81 2.68
CA THR A 32 8.86 16.50 3.88
C THR A 32 10.00 15.73 4.59
N LEU A 33 9.92 14.40 4.64
CA LEU A 33 11.02 13.57 5.15
C LEU A 33 12.30 13.74 4.30
N ALA A 34 12.17 13.75 2.97
CA ALA A 34 13.29 13.97 2.06
C ALA A 34 13.89 15.38 2.22
N GLU A 35 13.06 16.40 2.39
CA GLU A 35 13.46 17.79 2.60
C GLU A 35 14.25 17.98 3.89
N ALA A 36 13.93 17.25 4.95
CA ALA A 36 14.67 17.25 6.21
C ALA A 36 16.13 16.79 6.04
N ARG A 37 16.45 16.08 4.94
CA ARG A 37 17.81 15.64 4.57
C ARG A 37 18.43 16.45 3.44
N GLY A 38 17.83 17.57 3.10
CA GLY A 38 18.31 18.48 2.05
C GLY A 38 17.91 18.07 0.63
N THR A 39 17.23 16.94 0.45
CA THR A 39 16.66 16.58 -0.84
C THR A 39 15.37 17.35 -1.06
N ARG A 40 15.24 18.02 -2.21
CA ARG A 40 14.07 18.87 -2.51
C ARG A 40 13.28 18.31 -3.70
N PRO A 41 12.31 17.39 -3.48
CA PRO A 41 11.48 16.84 -4.54
C PRO A 41 10.71 17.89 -5.32
N LEU A 42 10.26 17.55 -6.53
CA LEU A 42 9.40 18.42 -7.34
C LEU A 42 7.93 18.19 -6.93
N SER A 43 7.56 18.75 -5.76
CA SER A 43 6.22 18.55 -5.16
C SER A 43 5.05 18.91 -6.11
N PRO A 44 5.12 20.01 -6.93
CA PRO A 44 4.07 20.33 -7.90
C PRO A 44 3.85 19.27 -8.99
N LEU A 45 4.85 18.41 -9.23
CA LEU A 45 4.78 17.31 -10.19
C LEU A 45 4.39 15.99 -9.51
N GLY A 46 5.08 15.64 -8.42
CA GLY A 46 4.93 14.33 -7.78
C GLY A 46 3.58 14.12 -7.10
N ILE A 47 3.06 15.15 -6.39
CA ILE A 47 1.79 15.03 -5.67
C ILE A 47 0.59 14.81 -6.61
N PRO A 48 0.37 15.63 -7.66
CA PRO A 48 -0.73 15.40 -8.60
C PRO A 48 -0.65 14.05 -9.30
N LEU A 49 0.57 13.60 -9.66
CA LEU A 49 0.75 12.30 -10.31
C LEU A 49 0.49 11.14 -9.35
N ALA A 50 0.87 11.24 -8.08
CA ALA A 50 0.47 10.27 -7.06
C ALA A 50 -1.05 10.15 -6.96
N MET A 51 -1.76 11.29 -6.94
CA MET A 51 -3.22 11.34 -6.90
C MET A 51 -3.87 10.78 -8.16
N ALA A 52 -3.20 10.85 -9.30
CA ALA A 52 -3.73 10.36 -10.58
C ALA A 52 -3.76 8.82 -10.68
N PHE A 53 -2.86 8.08 -10.00
CA PHE A 53 -2.81 6.62 -10.09
C PHE A 53 -4.10 5.93 -9.65
N PRO A 54 -4.72 6.23 -8.48
CA PRO A 54 -6.00 5.64 -8.12
C PRO A 54 -7.13 6.01 -9.09
N VAL A 55 -7.14 7.25 -9.61
CA VAL A 55 -8.13 7.64 -10.63
C VAL A 55 -7.95 6.83 -11.90
N LEU A 56 -6.72 6.64 -12.35
CA LEU A 56 -6.39 5.84 -13.52
C LEU A 56 -6.88 4.39 -13.36
N ALA A 57 -6.66 3.78 -12.19
CA ALA A 57 -7.13 2.44 -11.89
C ALA A 57 -8.66 2.34 -11.79
N ALA A 58 -9.36 3.42 -11.44
CA ALA A 58 -10.82 3.45 -11.46
C ALA A 58 -11.39 3.56 -12.88
N VAL A 59 -10.71 4.32 -13.77
CA VAL A 59 -11.11 4.47 -15.17
C VAL A 59 -10.78 3.22 -15.99
N TYR A 60 -9.64 2.57 -15.68
CA TYR A 60 -9.16 1.36 -16.33
C TYR A 60 -9.00 0.25 -15.29
N PRO A 61 -10.09 -0.41 -14.87
CA PRO A 61 -10.11 -1.26 -13.68
C PRO A 61 -9.46 -2.64 -13.86
N THR A 62 -8.90 -2.94 -15.04
CA THR A 62 -8.20 -4.18 -15.33
C THR A 62 -6.72 -3.94 -15.59
N LEU A 63 -5.86 -4.88 -15.15
CA LEU A 63 -4.41 -4.71 -15.24
C LEU A 63 -3.91 -4.57 -16.69
N ASP A 64 -4.48 -5.32 -17.62
CA ASP A 64 -4.16 -5.29 -19.04
C ASP A 64 -4.38 -3.91 -19.67
N ARG A 65 -5.39 -3.17 -19.21
CA ARG A 65 -5.70 -1.82 -19.69
C ARG A 65 -4.90 -0.75 -18.97
N VAL A 66 -4.78 -0.84 -17.66
CA VAL A 66 -4.10 0.21 -16.86
C VAL A 66 -2.58 0.13 -16.97
N ALA A 67 -1.98 -1.06 -17.04
CA ALA A 67 -0.53 -1.22 -16.99
C ALA A 67 0.22 -0.50 -18.11
N PRO A 68 -0.16 -0.59 -19.40
CA PRO A 68 0.53 0.16 -20.46
C PRO A 68 0.42 1.67 -20.27
N ILE A 69 -0.72 2.17 -19.78
CA ILE A 69 -0.91 3.61 -19.53
C ILE A 69 -0.08 4.03 -18.31
N ALA A 70 -0.12 3.25 -17.23
CA ALA A 70 0.68 3.51 -16.03
C ALA A 70 2.18 3.51 -16.33
N LEU A 71 2.67 2.60 -17.19
CA LEU A 71 4.06 2.60 -17.66
C LEU A 71 4.41 3.91 -18.37
N VAL A 72 3.56 4.39 -19.28
CA VAL A 72 3.77 5.68 -19.96
C VAL A 72 3.78 6.82 -18.95
N VAL A 73 2.85 6.83 -17.99
CA VAL A 73 2.78 7.86 -16.94
C VAL A 73 4.07 7.86 -16.10
N VAL A 74 4.59 6.70 -15.71
CA VAL A 74 5.86 6.59 -14.95
C VAL A 74 7.04 7.09 -15.80
N VAL A 75 7.14 6.69 -17.07
CA VAL A 75 8.20 7.16 -17.97
C VAL A 75 8.12 8.69 -18.14
N VAL A 76 6.94 9.23 -18.38
CA VAL A 76 6.74 10.68 -18.49
C VAL A 76 7.08 11.38 -17.17
N LEU A 77 6.72 10.82 -16.01
CA LEU A 77 7.11 11.36 -14.70
C LEU A 77 8.63 11.42 -14.56
N VAL A 78 9.35 10.36 -14.95
CA VAL A 78 10.82 10.34 -14.93
C VAL A 78 11.39 11.45 -15.81
N LEU A 79 10.92 11.55 -17.07
CA LEU A 79 11.39 12.54 -18.03
C LEU A 79 11.10 13.98 -17.56
N LEU A 80 9.90 14.24 -17.06
CA LEU A 80 9.52 15.54 -16.52
C LEU A 80 10.30 15.88 -15.25
N SER A 81 10.57 14.89 -14.38
CA SER A 81 11.38 15.10 -13.19
C SER A 81 12.81 15.47 -13.56
N LEU A 82 13.44 14.74 -14.48
CA LEU A 82 14.79 15.04 -14.97
C LEU A 82 14.84 16.39 -15.71
N SER A 83 13.84 16.71 -16.50
CA SER A 83 13.77 18.02 -17.18
C SER A 83 13.56 19.15 -16.17
N GLY A 84 12.65 18.97 -15.21
CA GLY A 84 12.33 20.00 -14.22
C GLY A 84 13.50 20.36 -13.32
N VAL A 85 14.34 19.40 -12.93
CA VAL A 85 15.50 19.68 -12.07
C VAL A 85 16.56 20.56 -12.74
N ILE A 86 16.60 20.60 -14.09
CA ILE A 86 17.55 21.45 -14.84
C ILE A 86 17.37 22.91 -14.44
N TRP A 87 16.12 23.40 -14.45
CA TRP A 87 15.84 24.83 -14.17
C TRP A 87 15.53 25.10 -12.70
N VAL A 88 15.05 24.10 -11.95
CA VAL A 88 14.59 24.32 -10.56
C VAL A 88 15.71 24.03 -9.56
N ARG A 89 16.67 23.16 -9.87
CA ARG A 89 17.73 22.73 -8.94
C ARG A 89 19.14 23.06 -9.42
N GLY A 90 19.40 22.99 -10.73
CA GLY A 90 20.74 23.10 -11.26
C GLY A 90 21.64 21.93 -10.81
N ALA A 91 22.95 22.03 -11.08
CA ALA A 91 23.91 20.96 -10.77
C ALA A 91 24.14 20.80 -9.25
N ASP A 92 24.18 21.91 -8.50
CA ASP A 92 24.51 21.91 -7.08
C ASP A 92 23.31 21.62 -6.16
N GLY A 93 22.09 21.63 -6.71
CA GLY A 93 20.84 21.44 -5.95
C GLY A 93 20.43 19.98 -5.74
N GLY A 94 21.35 19.01 -5.94
CA GLY A 94 21.07 17.57 -5.77
C GLY A 94 20.02 17.03 -6.76
N PRO A 95 20.17 17.25 -8.08
CA PRO A 95 19.13 16.96 -9.07
C PRO A 95 18.73 15.50 -9.11
N LEU A 96 19.69 14.57 -8.96
CA LEU A 96 19.41 13.13 -8.94
C LEU A 96 18.52 12.72 -7.76
N GLY A 97 18.86 13.22 -6.55
CA GLY A 97 18.06 12.97 -5.35
C GLY A 97 16.67 13.58 -5.47
N ALA A 98 16.56 14.81 -5.99
CA ALA A 98 15.27 15.48 -6.19
C ALA A 98 14.36 14.72 -7.17
N ALA A 99 14.89 14.33 -8.34
CA ALA A 99 14.15 13.55 -9.32
C ALA A 99 13.77 12.16 -8.77
N GLY A 100 14.73 11.46 -8.14
CA GLY A 100 14.51 10.14 -7.55
C GLY A 100 13.42 10.17 -6.46
N ALA A 101 13.48 11.13 -5.54
CA ALA A 101 12.46 11.27 -4.49
C ALA A 101 11.09 11.64 -5.07
N THR A 102 11.02 12.44 -6.13
CA THR A 102 9.77 12.78 -6.82
C THR A 102 9.11 11.55 -7.40
N VAL A 103 9.86 10.73 -8.12
CA VAL A 103 9.36 9.49 -8.75
C VAL A 103 8.98 8.47 -7.69
N LEU A 104 9.88 8.23 -6.73
CA LEU A 104 9.63 7.30 -5.63
C LEU A 104 8.35 7.68 -4.87
N GLY A 105 8.19 8.95 -4.49
CA GLY A 105 7.02 9.39 -3.76
C GLY A 105 5.72 9.12 -4.51
N ALA A 106 5.65 9.51 -5.78
CA ALA A 106 4.43 9.33 -6.57
C ALA A 106 4.08 7.84 -6.78
N VAL A 107 5.07 7.02 -7.14
CA VAL A 107 4.85 5.58 -7.41
C VAL A 107 4.61 4.79 -6.12
N TYR A 108 5.38 5.07 -5.07
CA TYR A 108 5.26 4.36 -3.80
C TYR A 108 3.91 4.59 -3.13
N THR A 109 3.41 5.82 -3.11
CA THR A 109 2.13 6.11 -2.43
C THR A 109 0.93 5.91 -3.37
N GLY A 110 0.88 6.62 -4.50
CA GLY A 110 -0.25 6.55 -5.42
C GLY A 110 -0.32 5.25 -6.21
N GLY A 111 0.84 4.82 -6.74
CA GLY A 111 0.91 3.58 -7.54
C GLY A 111 0.51 2.35 -6.73
N THR A 112 0.97 2.21 -5.48
CA THR A 112 0.61 1.06 -4.64
C THR A 112 -0.85 1.09 -4.19
N LEU A 113 -1.40 2.27 -3.83
CA LEU A 113 -2.81 2.39 -3.47
C LEU A 113 -3.76 2.14 -4.64
N ALA A 114 -3.34 2.37 -5.89
CA ALA A 114 -4.13 2.05 -7.06
C ALA A 114 -4.51 0.57 -7.14
N PHE A 115 -3.67 -0.34 -6.61
CA PHE A 115 -3.97 -1.76 -6.54
C PHE A 115 -5.19 -2.10 -5.68
N ALA A 116 -5.59 -1.24 -4.76
CA ALA A 116 -6.84 -1.44 -4.01
C ALA A 116 -8.07 -1.38 -4.95
N LEU A 117 -8.04 -0.51 -5.97
CA LEU A 117 -9.09 -0.45 -6.97
C LEU A 117 -9.02 -1.63 -7.94
N LEU A 118 -7.81 -2.04 -8.33
CA LEU A 118 -7.64 -3.24 -9.15
C LEU A 118 -8.15 -4.49 -8.42
N LEU A 119 -7.87 -4.65 -7.12
CA LEU A 119 -8.46 -5.71 -6.29
C LEU A 119 -9.98 -5.62 -6.24
N ARG A 120 -10.50 -4.40 -6.06
CA ARG A 120 -11.94 -4.16 -5.96
C ARG A 120 -12.69 -4.58 -7.21
N HIS A 121 -12.11 -4.35 -8.37
CA HIS A 121 -12.69 -4.62 -9.67
C HIS A 121 -12.14 -5.88 -10.36
N LEU A 122 -11.27 -6.63 -9.69
CA LEU A 122 -10.69 -7.86 -10.24
C LEU A 122 -11.75 -8.89 -10.67
N PRO A 123 -12.83 -9.13 -9.91
CA PRO A 123 -13.88 -10.04 -10.33
C PRO A 123 -14.67 -9.55 -11.56
N ASP A 124 -14.75 -8.24 -11.77
CA ASP A 124 -15.49 -7.64 -12.89
C ASP A 124 -14.79 -7.89 -14.24
N ALA A 125 -13.51 -8.29 -14.21
CA ALA A 125 -12.75 -8.69 -15.40
C ALA A 125 -13.12 -10.08 -15.92
N ALA A 126 -13.85 -10.90 -15.12
CA ALA A 126 -14.32 -12.20 -15.55
C ALA A 126 -15.55 -12.05 -16.47
N PRO A 127 -15.74 -12.95 -17.48
CA PRO A 127 -16.84 -12.85 -18.44
C PRO A 127 -18.20 -13.29 -17.87
N LEU A 128 -18.50 -12.93 -16.63
CA LEU A 128 -19.74 -13.25 -15.93
C LEU A 128 -20.66 -12.03 -15.91
N ALA A 129 -21.91 -12.23 -16.28
CA ALA A 129 -22.88 -11.17 -16.58
C ALA A 129 -23.23 -10.28 -15.37
N GLU A 130 -23.14 -10.75 -14.14
CA GLU A 130 -23.35 -9.95 -12.92
C GLU A 130 -22.47 -10.47 -11.78
N VAL A 131 -21.44 -9.71 -11.42
CA VAL A 131 -20.58 -10.05 -10.28
C VAL A 131 -21.08 -9.32 -9.03
N PRO A 132 -21.42 -10.04 -7.94
CA PRO A 132 -21.81 -9.41 -6.68
C PRO A 132 -20.73 -8.45 -6.15
N ARG A 133 -21.12 -7.26 -5.72
CA ARG A 133 -20.20 -6.26 -5.14
C ARG A 133 -19.40 -6.80 -3.97
N SER A 134 -19.94 -7.77 -3.25
CA SER A 134 -19.26 -8.45 -2.15
C SER A 134 -17.97 -9.13 -2.57
N HIS A 135 -17.88 -9.67 -3.80
CA HIS A 135 -16.68 -10.37 -4.27
C HIS A 135 -15.45 -9.45 -4.28
N GLY A 136 -15.53 -8.30 -4.96
CA GLY A 136 -14.45 -7.33 -4.94
C GLY A 136 -14.20 -6.73 -3.54
N ALA A 137 -15.26 -6.59 -2.73
CA ALA A 137 -15.10 -6.12 -1.36
C ALA A 137 -14.30 -7.11 -0.49
N PHE A 138 -14.51 -8.43 -0.63
CA PHE A 138 -13.71 -9.45 0.07
C PHE A 138 -12.25 -9.43 -0.36
N LEU A 139 -11.96 -9.22 -1.66
CA LEU A 139 -10.58 -9.15 -2.16
C LEU A 139 -9.83 -7.94 -1.58
N VAL A 140 -10.49 -6.79 -1.44
CA VAL A 140 -9.88 -5.61 -0.77
C VAL A 140 -9.80 -5.81 0.74
N ALA A 141 -10.84 -6.40 1.35
CA ALA A 141 -10.85 -6.64 2.79
C ALA A 141 -9.74 -7.60 3.23
N PHE A 142 -9.31 -8.53 2.36
CA PHE A 142 -8.27 -9.50 2.66
C PHE A 142 -6.95 -8.85 3.12
N PRO A 143 -6.23 -8.03 2.32
CA PRO A 143 -5.00 -7.40 2.78
C PRO A 143 -5.20 -6.46 3.96
N LEU A 144 -6.33 -5.75 4.05
CA LEU A 144 -6.63 -4.86 5.17
C LEU A 144 -6.77 -5.64 6.48
N ALA A 145 -7.59 -6.70 6.49
CA ALA A 145 -7.82 -7.52 7.68
C ALA A 145 -6.54 -8.25 8.12
N VAL A 146 -5.81 -8.84 7.15
CA VAL A 146 -4.54 -9.53 7.39
C VAL A 146 -3.52 -8.60 8.04
N THR A 147 -3.38 -7.37 7.52
CA THR A 147 -2.45 -6.37 8.07
C THR A 147 -2.87 -5.96 9.48
N TRP A 148 -4.11 -5.51 9.68
CA TRP A 148 -4.55 -4.99 10.99
C TRP A 148 -4.58 -6.03 12.10
N VAL A 149 -5.03 -7.25 11.80
CA VAL A 149 -5.03 -8.33 12.79
C VAL A 149 -3.61 -8.81 13.04
N GLY A 150 -2.78 -8.92 11.98
CA GLY A 150 -1.37 -9.26 12.09
C GLY A 150 -0.62 -8.30 13.00
N ASP A 151 -0.79 -6.98 12.81
CA ASP A 151 -0.18 -5.95 13.64
C ASP A 151 -0.66 -6.02 15.09
N SER A 152 -1.95 -6.27 15.30
CA SER A 152 -2.51 -6.44 16.64
C SER A 152 -1.90 -7.66 17.34
N CYS A 153 -1.81 -8.80 16.67
CA CYS A 153 -1.17 -10.00 17.19
C CYS A 153 0.31 -9.77 17.50
N ALA A 154 1.02 -9.10 16.59
CA ALA A 154 2.43 -8.75 16.77
C ALA A 154 2.65 -7.84 17.99
N TYR A 155 1.79 -6.83 18.16
CA TYR A 155 1.86 -5.91 19.29
C TYR A 155 1.64 -6.62 20.64
N PHE A 156 0.52 -7.36 20.76
CA PHE A 156 0.21 -8.02 22.04
C PHE A 156 1.20 -9.11 22.40
N ALA A 157 1.60 -9.95 21.44
CA ALA A 157 2.59 -11.01 21.67
C ALA A 157 3.98 -10.42 21.95
N GLY A 158 4.39 -9.40 21.19
CA GLY A 158 5.66 -8.71 21.41
C GLY A 158 5.74 -8.05 22.79
N LYS A 159 4.64 -7.45 23.26
CA LYS A 159 4.56 -6.86 24.60
C LYS A 159 4.61 -7.92 25.72
N ARG A 160 4.01 -9.08 25.51
CA ARG A 160 3.87 -10.14 26.53
C ARG A 160 5.05 -11.09 26.59
N TRP A 161 5.61 -11.45 25.43
CA TRP A 161 6.63 -12.50 25.28
C TRP A 161 7.88 -12.04 24.54
N GLY A 162 7.93 -10.80 24.03
CA GLY A 162 9.06 -10.29 23.25
C GLY A 162 10.36 -10.27 24.05
N ARG A 163 11.38 -10.88 23.47
CA ARG A 163 12.75 -10.94 24.06
C ARG A 163 13.80 -10.44 23.08
N ARG A 164 13.70 -10.84 21.81
CA ARG A 164 14.67 -10.49 20.78
C ARG A 164 14.14 -9.31 19.96
N LYS A 165 14.96 -8.28 19.77
CA LYS A 165 14.60 -7.15 18.93
C LYS A 165 14.64 -7.55 17.46
N LEU A 166 13.63 -7.14 16.68
CA LEU A 166 13.53 -7.43 15.24
C LEU A 166 14.45 -6.49 14.45
N ALA A 167 14.40 -5.18 14.75
CA ALA A 167 15.17 -4.13 14.10
C ALA A 167 15.46 -3.01 15.11
N ALA A 168 16.45 -3.21 16.00
CA ALA A 168 16.68 -2.35 17.17
C ALA A 168 16.96 -0.88 16.80
N GLU A 169 17.69 -0.64 15.72
CA GLU A 169 18.07 0.72 15.27
C GLU A 169 16.90 1.47 14.62
N VAL A 170 16.00 0.75 13.96
CA VAL A 170 14.90 1.32 13.19
C VAL A 170 13.63 1.43 14.03
N SER A 171 13.25 0.33 14.67
CA SER A 171 12.03 0.20 15.47
C SER A 171 12.31 -0.60 16.75
N PRO A 172 12.80 0.06 17.84
CA PRO A 172 13.24 -0.61 19.05
C PRO A 172 12.15 -1.37 19.81
N ASN A 173 10.88 -1.13 19.50
CA ASN A 173 9.75 -1.80 20.14
C ASN A 173 9.34 -3.10 19.46
N LYS A 174 9.75 -3.32 18.20
CA LYS A 174 9.41 -4.55 17.47
C LYS A 174 10.30 -5.71 17.93
N THR A 175 9.68 -6.89 18.09
CA THR A 175 10.35 -8.12 18.53
C THR A 175 10.14 -9.25 17.55
N VAL A 176 11.06 -10.20 17.48
CA VAL A 176 10.97 -11.38 16.62
C VAL A 176 9.76 -12.23 17.00
N GLU A 177 9.52 -12.43 18.31
CA GLU A 177 8.37 -13.19 18.80
C GLU A 177 7.04 -12.51 18.41
N GLY A 178 7.00 -11.18 18.48
CA GLY A 178 5.86 -10.39 17.97
C GLY A 178 5.69 -10.58 16.48
N GLY A 179 6.75 -10.49 15.68
CA GLY A 179 6.70 -10.68 14.23
C GLY A 179 6.13 -12.06 13.84
N VAL A 180 6.61 -13.14 14.50
CA VAL A 180 6.10 -14.51 14.28
C VAL A 180 4.61 -14.60 14.63
N ALA A 181 4.20 -14.07 15.79
CA ALA A 181 2.78 -14.06 16.18
C ALA A 181 1.92 -13.25 15.19
N GLY A 182 2.46 -12.15 14.64
CA GLY A 182 1.81 -11.38 13.58
C GLY A 182 1.58 -12.21 12.32
N LEU A 183 2.57 -13.00 11.88
CA LEU A 183 2.42 -13.89 10.72
C LEU A 183 1.39 -14.99 10.97
N VAL A 184 1.36 -15.56 12.17
CA VAL A 184 0.33 -16.56 12.56
C VAL A 184 -1.07 -15.91 12.53
N GLY A 185 -1.21 -14.72 13.12
CA GLY A 185 -2.46 -13.94 13.09
C GLY A 185 -2.90 -13.59 11.67
N ALA A 186 -1.96 -13.18 10.83
CA ALA A 186 -2.19 -12.88 9.42
C ALA A 186 -2.70 -14.12 8.64
N GLY A 187 -2.06 -15.27 8.83
CA GLY A 187 -2.49 -16.54 8.22
C GLY A 187 -3.89 -16.96 8.70
N ALA A 188 -4.14 -16.93 10.01
CA ALA A 188 -5.47 -17.26 10.56
C ALA A 188 -6.56 -16.32 10.00
N THR A 189 -6.24 -15.02 9.90
CA THR A 189 -7.17 -14.04 9.32
C THR A 189 -7.43 -14.33 7.85
N GLY A 190 -6.42 -14.69 7.06
CA GLY A 190 -6.60 -15.11 5.67
C GLY A 190 -7.57 -16.27 5.54
N ALA A 191 -7.44 -17.32 6.36
CA ALA A 191 -8.37 -18.43 6.39
C ALA A 191 -9.80 -18.00 6.75
N ILE A 192 -9.96 -17.13 7.74
CA ILE A 192 -11.27 -16.60 8.16
C ILE A 192 -11.91 -15.79 7.03
N VAL A 193 -11.19 -14.90 6.37
CA VAL A 193 -11.73 -14.10 5.24
C VAL A 193 -12.18 -15.02 4.09
N ALA A 194 -11.44 -16.12 3.84
CA ALA A 194 -11.86 -17.12 2.86
C ALA A 194 -13.19 -17.77 3.23
N ILE A 195 -13.35 -18.19 4.48
CA ILE A 195 -14.57 -18.81 4.99
C ILE A 195 -15.75 -17.83 4.93
N LEU A 196 -15.52 -16.54 5.22
CA LEU A 196 -16.57 -15.52 5.23
C LEU A 196 -17.07 -15.12 3.85
N GLY A 197 -16.33 -15.40 2.77
CA GLY A 197 -16.82 -15.10 1.43
C GLY A 197 -15.77 -15.03 0.32
N MET A 198 -14.49 -14.84 0.63
CA MET A 198 -13.47 -14.74 -0.42
C MET A 198 -13.36 -16.03 -1.24
N ALA A 199 -13.58 -17.22 -0.64
CA ALA A 199 -13.55 -18.50 -1.34
C ALA A 199 -14.65 -18.63 -2.42
N SER A 200 -15.73 -17.84 -2.32
CA SER A 200 -16.82 -17.84 -3.30
C SER A 200 -16.56 -16.93 -4.51
N VAL A 201 -15.46 -16.17 -4.52
CA VAL A 201 -15.13 -15.27 -5.64
C VAL A 201 -14.70 -16.10 -6.86
N PRO A 202 -15.44 -16.05 -7.99
CA PRO A 202 -15.11 -16.82 -9.17
C PRO A 202 -13.70 -16.51 -9.69
N HIS A 203 -12.94 -17.51 -10.08
CA HIS A 203 -11.57 -17.48 -10.57
C HIS A 203 -10.49 -16.96 -9.60
N TYR A 204 -10.86 -16.09 -8.65
CA TYR A 204 -9.92 -15.41 -7.75
C TYR A 204 -10.12 -15.79 -6.29
N GLY A 205 -11.10 -16.63 -5.99
CA GLY A 205 -11.35 -17.13 -4.64
C GLY A 205 -10.30 -18.16 -4.24
N ALA A 206 -9.79 -18.00 -3.03
CA ALA A 206 -8.86 -18.95 -2.43
C ALA A 206 -9.55 -19.75 -1.32
N GLY A 207 -9.37 -21.06 -1.31
CA GLY A 207 -9.80 -21.89 -0.18
C GLY A 207 -9.06 -21.50 1.12
N PRO A 208 -9.58 -21.90 2.30
CA PRO A 208 -9.04 -21.46 3.59
C PRO A 208 -7.54 -21.74 3.77
N GLY A 209 -7.04 -22.88 3.29
CA GLY A 209 -5.61 -23.23 3.37
C GLY A 209 -4.74 -22.34 2.51
N THR A 210 -5.13 -22.13 1.24
CA THR A 210 -4.43 -21.22 0.33
C THR A 210 -4.48 -19.78 0.86
N ALA A 211 -5.65 -19.30 1.29
CA ALA A 211 -5.80 -17.96 1.83
C ALA A 211 -5.00 -17.75 3.12
N ALA A 212 -4.85 -18.78 3.97
CA ALA A 212 -3.96 -18.74 5.12
C ALA A 212 -2.49 -18.53 4.69
N PHE A 213 -2.03 -19.28 3.71
CA PHE A 213 -0.68 -19.14 3.18
C PHE A 213 -0.45 -17.77 2.55
N LEU A 214 -1.39 -17.28 1.72
CA LEU A 214 -1.35 -15.94 1.15
C LEU A 214 -1.36 -14.87 2.25
N GLY A 215 -2.15 -15.07 3.31
CA GLY A 215 -2.20 -14.20 4.49
C GLY A 215 -0.85 -14.07 5.19
N VAL A 216 -0.11 -15.17 5.34
CA VAL A 216 1.26 -15.14 5.89
C VAL A 216 2.19 -14.30 5.01
N LEU A 217 2.16 -14.48 3.69
CA LEU A 217 3.00 -13.75 2.76
C LEU A 217 2.66 -12.25 2.73
N VAL A 218 1.37 -11.91 2.69
CA VAL A 218 0.89 -10.52 2.74
C VAL A 218 1.24 -9.87 4.09
N GLY A 219 1.10 -10.60 5.19
CA GLY A 219 1.50 -10.14 6.53
C GLY A 219 3.00 -9.91 6.65
N ALA A 220 3.82 -10.75 6.01
CA ALA A 220 5.27 -10.52 5.94
C ALA A 220 5.59 -9.24 5.16
N GLY A 221 4.94 -9.02 4.02
CA GLY A 221 5.05 -7.78 3.26
C GLY A 221 4.63 -6.55 4.05
N ALA A 222 3.55 -6.65 4.83
CA ALA A 222 3.08 -5.58 5.72
C ALA A 222 4.13 -5.20 6.78
N GLN A 223 4.76 -6.21 7.43
CA GLN A 223 5.82 -5.96 8.40
C GLN A 223 7.06 -5.30 7.77
N VAL A 224 7.40 -5.69 6.54
CA VAL A 224 8.50 -5.06 5.78
C VAL A 224 8.15 -3.61 5.44
N GLY A 225 6.90 -3.33 5.05
CA GLY A 225 6.43 -1.98 4.72
C GLY A 225 6.56 -1.01 5.90
N ASP A 226 6.06 -1.41 7.06
CA ASP A 226 6.18 -0.61 8.30
C ASP A 226 7.66 -0.40 8.71
N LEU A 227 8.52 -1.42 8.52
CA LEU A 227 9.96 -1.24 8.78
C LEU A 227 10.61 -0.30 7.76
N ALA A 228 10.24 -0.39 6.48
CA ALA A 228 10.76 0.46 5.43
C ALA A 228 10.41 1.94 5.70
N GLU A 229 9.16 2.23 6.06
CA GLU A 229 8.75 3.58 6.43
C GLU A 229 9.47 4.07 7.70
N SER A 230 9.62 3.18 8.70
CA SER A 230 10.38 3.49 9.91
C SER A 230 11.84 3.87 9.60
N VAL A 231 12.51 3.23 8.63
CA VAL A 231 13.86 3.61 8.17
C VAL A 231 13.87 5.05 7.64
N LEU A 232 12.91 5.41 6.78
CA LEU A 232 12.80 6.76 6.21
C LEU A 232 12.60 7.83 7.28
N LYS A 233 11.78 7.54 8.29
CA LYS A 233 11.59 8.45 9.44
C LYS A 233 12.87 8.61 10.27
N ARG A 234 13.60 7.53 10.54
CA ARG A 234 14.89 7.61 11.27
C ARG A 234 15.94 8.37 10.47
N GLU A 235 16.00 8.14 9.17
CA GLU A 235 16.87 8.95 8.29
C GLU A 235 16.52 10.43 8.40
N ALA A 236 15.25 10.80 8.34
CA ALA A 236 14.81 12.20 8.51
C ALA A 236 14.99 12.76 9.95
N GLY A 237 15.35 11.94 10.91
CA GLY A 237 15.52 12.34 12.32
C GLY A 237 14.19 12.54 13.07
N VAL A 238 13.09 12.01 12.54
CA VAL A 238 11.75 12.15 13.13
C VAL A 238 11.18 10.79 13.55
N LYS A 239 10.09 10.84 14.31
CA LYS A 239 9.33 9.64 14.72
C LYS A 239 8.07 9.43 13.89
N ASP A 240 7.36 10.49 13.60
CA ASP A 240 6.10 10.48 12.87
C ASP A 240 6.29 11.27 11.56
N SER A 241 5.67 10.83 10.47
CA SER A 241 5.80 11.43 9.14
C SER A 241 5.06 12.76 9.00
N GLY A 242 4.03 12.98 9.83
CA GLY A 242 3.18 14.16 9.79
C GLY A 242 2.26 14.25 10.99
N THR A 243 1.34 15.22 10.94
CA THR A 243 0.39 15.53 12.01
C THR A 243 -1.07 15.55 11.51
N LEU A 244 -1.34 14.91 10.38
CA LEU A 244 -2.67 14.93 9.75
C LEU A 244 -3.75 14.37 10.68
N PHE A 245 -3.42 13.33 11.43
CA PHE A 245 -4.32 12.75 12.44
C PHE A 245 -3.82 13.09 13.84
N PRO A 246 -4.49 14.02 14.57
CA PRO A 246 -4.06 14.41 15.91
C PRO A 246 -3.84 13.19 16.83
N GLY A 247 -2.64 13.08 17.40
CA GLY A 247 -2.24 11.96 18.26
C GLY A 247 -1.98 10.62 17.55
N HIS A 248 -2.06 10.58 16.19
CA HIS A 248 -1.92 9.35 15.42
C HIS A 248 -0.93 9.45 14.24
N GLY A 249 -0.21 10.55 14.08
CA GLY A 249 0.76 10.74 13.00
C GLY A 249 0.16 11.17 11.67
N GLY A 250 0.86 10.94 10.60
CA GLY A 250 0.49 11.31 9.24
C GLY A 250 -0.30 10.24 8.47
N ALA A 251 -0.62 10.57 7.22
CA ALA A 251 -1.20 9.62 6.28
C ALA A 251 -0.21 8.50 5.93
N LEU A 252 1.07 8.85 5.77
CA LEU A 252 2.12 7.87 5.51
C LEU A 252 2.21 6.85 6.65
N ASP A 253 2.20 7.31 7.93
CA ASP A 253 2.21 6.45 9.13
C ASP A 253 1.00 5.50 9.25
N ARG A 254 -0.11 5.81 8.60
CA ARG A 254 -1.34 4.99 8.67
C ARG A 254 -1.45 3.97 7.56
N PHE A 255 -0.74 4.16 6.48
CA PHE A 255 -0.81 3.32 5.29
C PHE A 255 0.51 2.60 4.97
N ASP A 256 1.55 2.77 5.80
CA ASP A 256 2.90 2.21 5.63
C ASP A 256 2.90 0.71 5.30
N ALA A 257 2.23 -0.10 6.11
CA ALA A 257 2.06 -1.52 5.89
C ALA A 257 1.18 -1.83 4.66
N LEU A 258 0.18 -0.97 4.38
CA LEU A 258 -0.77 -1.16 3.29
C LEU A 258 -0.15 -0.86 1.91
N PHE A 259 0.82 0.04 1.81
CA PHE A 259 1.57 0.27 0.57
C PHE A 259 2.30 -0.98 0.07
N PHE A 260 2.63 -1.91 0.95
CA PHE A 260 3.24 -3.19 0.60
C PHE A 260 2.20 -4.30 0.48
N SER A 261 1.29 -4.41 1.44
CA SER A 261 0.36 -5.54 1.52
C SER A 261 -0.68 -5.56 0.39
N ILE A 262 -1.17 -4.40 -0.06
CA ILE A 262 -2.20 -4.31 -1.11
C ILE A 262 -1.67 -4.80 -2.47
N PRO A 263 -0.57 -4.26 -3.03
CA PRO A 263 -0.05 -4.74 -4.31
C PRO A 263 0.44 -6.20 -4.24
N LEU A 264 1.01 -6.61 -3.10
CA LEU A 264 1.44 -7.99 -2.88
C LEU A 264 0.24 -8.95 -2.89
N ALA A 265 -0.86 -8.59 -2.20
CA ALA A 265 -2.09 -9.38 -2.22
C ALA A 265 -2.65 -9.50 -3.63
N TYR A 266 -2.67 -8.42 -4.41
CA TYR A 266 -3.11 -8.45 -5.80
C TYR A 266 -2.29 -9.45 -6.63
N GLY A 267 -0.96 -9.36 -6.60
CA GLY A 267 -0.07 -10.25 -7.33
C GLY A 267 -0.22 -11.73 -6.89
N LEU A 268 -0.29 -11.98 -5.59
CA LEU A 268 -0.43 -13.33 -5.04
C LEU A 268 -1.79 -13.97 -5.38
N ILE A 269 -2.88 -13.20 -5.37
CA ILE A 269 -4.21 -13.69 -5.77
C ILE A 269 -4.21 -14.05 -7.25
N LEU A 270 -3.61 -13.23 -8.13
CA LEU A 270 -3.46 -13.57 -9.55
C LEU A 270 -2.63 -14.83 -9.76
N LEU A 271 -1.52 -14.97 -9.05
CA LEU A 271 -0.68 -16.16 -9.12
C LEU A 271 -1.44 -17.41 -8.66
N ALA A 272 -2.17 -17.33 -7.56
CA ALA A 272 -2.99 -18.44 -7.07
C ALA A 272 -4.09 -18.83 -8.06
N ALA A 273 -4.69 -17.85 -8.74
CA ALA A 273 -5.72 -18.09 -9.76
C ALA A 273 -5.16 -18.69 -11.07
N SER A 274 -3.86 -18.54 -11.34
CA SER A 274 -3.21 -19.09 -12.54
C SER A 274 -2.75 -20.54 -12.38
N VAL A 275 -2.78 -21.07 -11.16
CA VAL A 275 -2.42 -22.47 -10.87
C VAL A 275 -3.69 -23.32 -11.02
N PRO A 276 -3.69 -24.32 -11.91
CA PRO A 276 -4.87 -25.17 -12.16
C PRO A 276 -5.26 -26.04 -10.96
#